data_c03d5d723578a63a50216859c21adeca
#
_entry.id   c03d5d723578a63a50216859c21adeca
#
_cell.length_a   1.000
_cell.length_b   1.000
_cell.length_c   1.000
_cell.angle_alpha   90.00
_cell.angle_beta   90.00
_cell.angle_gamma   90.00
#
_symmetry.space_group_name_H-M   'P 1'
#
loop_
_entity.id
_entity.type
_entity.pdbx_description
1 polymer ?
#
loop_
_entity_poly.entity_id
_entity_poly.type
_entity_poly.pdbx_seq_one_letter_code
_entity_poly.pdbx_strand_id
1 'polypeptide(L)'
;MEKVLKSKFAPSKKLLEHTAKVVQDQKAYVLLDSQQVVFAKVLAEVREGAKASKLKKTVVLVHGGPGTGKSVIALHLLGRLSGEGLKTMHLTGSKAFTENMRRVVGTRAAAQFGYFNVNKKGELPPNQFDALVLDEAHRIRESSKDRFTKASDWSGLPQVDELVHIARVSVFFIDDRQIVRPGRSWQLGPHP
;
A
#
# COMPACT_ATOMS: atom_id res chain seq x y z
N MET A 1 5.45 -14.86 10.31
CA MET A 1 4.82 -13.61 9.83
C MET A 1 3.46 -13.32 10.48
N GLU A 2 2.63 -14.32 10.72
CA GLU A 2 1.32 -14.17 11.37
C GLU A 2 1.36 -13.53 12.77
N LYS A 3 2.35 -13.86 13.60
CA LYS A 3 2.52 -13.27 14.94
C LYS A 3 2.78 -11.77 14.94
N VAL A 4 3.41 -11.23 13.88
CA VAL A 4 3.75 -9.80 13.78
C VAL A 4 2.52 -8.97 13.39
N LEU A 5 1.58 -9.54 12.64
CA LEU A 5 0.34 -8.86 12.24
C LEU A 5 -0.74 -8.91 13.33
N LYS A 6 -0.76 -9.97 14.15
CA LYS A 6 -1.71 -10.13 15.28
C LYS A 6 -1.30 -9.37 16.54
N SER A 7 -0.01 -9.09 16.73
CA SER A 7 0.41 -8.21 17.83
C SER A 7 -0.16 -6.81 17.56
N LYS A 8 -0.47 -6.06 18.64
CA LYS A 8 -0.80 -4.63 18.59
C LYS A 8 0.41 -3.85 18.02
N PHE A 9 0.73 -4.11 16.75
CA PHE A 9 1.89 -3.58 16.07
C PHE A 9 1.63 -2.12 15.75
N ALA A 10 1.92 -1.27 16.71
CA ALA A 10 2.26 0.12 16.43
C ALA A 10 3.77 0.14 16.18
N PRO A 11 4.24 0.38 14.95
CA PRO A 11 5.66 0.57 14.73
C PRO A 11 6.14 1.68 15.66
N SER A 12 7.21 1.42 16.40
CA SER A 12 7.75 2.45 17.28
C SER A 12 8.19 3.66 16.44
N LYS A 13 8.14 4.87 17.03
CA LYS A 13 8.62 6.08 16.35
C LYS A 13 10.01 5.89 15.73
N LYS A 14 10.92 5.22 16.46
CA LYS A 14 12.26 4.87 15.96
C LYS A 14 12.26 3.98 14.72
N LEU A 15 11.30 3.06 14.61
CA LEU A 15 11.18 2.19 13.43
C LEU A 15 10.72 2.98 12.21
N LEU A 16 9.73 3.87 12.39
CA LEU A 16 9.22 4.73 11.32
C LEU A 16 10.30 5.69 10.83
N GLU A 17 11.04 6.32 11.75
CA GLU A 17 12.17 7.19 11.44
C GLU A 17 13.28 6.43 10.68
N HIS A 18 13.58 5.20 11.10
CA HIS A 18 14.57 4.37 10.41
C HIS A 18 14.15 4.05 8.97
N THR A 19 12.89 3.65 8.75
CA THR A 19 12.37 3.39 7.41
C THR A 19 12.40 4.63 6.54
N ALA A 20 11.97 5.77 7.09
CA ALA A 20 12.01 7.04 6.38
C ALA A 20 13.44 7.38 5.95
N LYS A 21 14.41 7.25 6.84
CA LYS A 21 15.83 7.51 6.55
C LYS A 21 16.36 6.57 5.46
N VAL A 22 16.14 5.26 5.59
CA VAL A 22 16.63 4.29 4.61
C VAL A 22 16.04 4.55 3.22
N VAL A 23 14.75 4.86 3.12
CA VAL A 23 14.10 5.17 1.84
C VAL A 23 14.61 6.49 1.26
N GLN A 24 14.82 7.52 2.10
CA GLN A 24 15.30 8.84 1.66
C GLN A 24 16.79 8.84 1.29
N ASP A 25 17.61 8.08 1.99
CA ASP A 25 19.07 8.02 1.76
C ASP A 25 19.44 7.22 0.50
N GLN A 26 18.48 6.51 -0.13
CA GLN A 26 18.73 5.75 -1.35
C GLN A 26 18.85 6.68 -2.58
N LYS A 27 20.06 6.97 -3.04
CA LYS A 27 20.32 7.79 -4.24
C LYS A 27 19.60 7.31 -5.51
N ALA A 28 19.24 6.02 -5.59
CA ALA A 28 18.51 5.44 -6.71
C ALA A 28 17.02 5.91 -6.79
N TYR A 29 16.51 6.54 -5.76
CA TYR A 29 15.09 6.92 -5.66
C TYR A 29 14.88 8.43 -5.62
N VAL A 30 15.72 9.21 -6.32
CA VAL A 30 15.51 10.66 -6.45
C VAL A 30 14.32 10.93 -7.36
N LEU A 31 13.37 11.76 -6.88
CA LEU A 31 12.21 12.17 -7.67
C LEU A 31 12.58 13.22 -8.70
N LEU A 32 12.17 13.01 -9.95
CA LEU A 32 12.21 14.02 -11.01
C LEU A 32 11.13 15.08 -10.76
N ASP A 33 11.27 16.27 -11.38
CA ASP A 33 10.37 17.40 -11.16
C ASP A 33 8.89 17.04 -11.34
N SER A 34 8.54 16.35 -12.41
CA SER A 34 7.18 15.89 -12.65
C SER A 34 6.67 14.91 -11.59
N GLN A 35 7.55 14.06 -11.06
CA GLN A 35 7.23 13.11 -10.00
C GLN A 35 7.07 13.83 -8.65
N GLN A 36 7.83 14.91 -8.41
CA GLN A 36 7.69 15.73 -7.21
C GLN A 36 6.31 16.40 -7.14
N VAL A 37 5.78 16.88 -8.26
CA VAL A 37 4.44 17.47 -8.32
C VAL A 37 3.38 16.44 -7.94
N VAL A 38 3.43 15.23 -8.52
CA VAL A 38 2.52 14.14 -8.20
C VAL A 38 2.65 13.73 -6.73
N PHE A 39 3.88 13.56 -6.25
CA PHE A 39 4.17 13.23 -4.87
C PHE A 39 3.57 14.24 -3.88
N ALA A 40 3.80 15.54 -4.11
CA ALA A 40 3.28 16.60 -3.24
C ALA A 40 1.75 16.61 -3.18
N LYS A 41 1.08 16.41 -4.32
CA LYS A 41 -0.37 16.35 -4.42
C LYS A 41 -0.93 15.13 -3.67
N VAL A 42 -0.38 13.94 -3.91
CA VAL A 42 -0.80 12.71 -3.22
C VAL A 42 -0.55 12.81 -1.72
N LEU A 43 0.60 13.36 -1.30
CA LEU A 43 0.93 13.54 0.11
C LEU A 43 -0.07 14.46 0.81
N ALA A 44 -0.52 15.55 0.16
CA ALA A 44 -1.53 16.46 0.70
C ALA A 44 -2.87 15.73 0.92
N GLU A 45 -3.35 14.97 -0.08
CA GLU A 45 -4.58 14.17 0.02
C GLU A 45 -4.51 13.13 1.14
N VAL A 46 -3.38 12.45 1.29
CA VAL A 46 -3.19 11.46 2.36
C VAL A 46 -3.23 12.12 3.74
N ARG A 47 -2.57 13.27 3.91
CA ARG A 47 -2.56 14.01 5.18
C ARG A 47 -3.95 14.49 5.57
N GLU A 48 -4.72 14.98 4.61
CA GLU A 48 -6.09 15.40 4.83
C GLU A 48 -6.98 14.21 5.19
N GLY A 49 -6.95 13.13 4.40
CA GLY A 49 -7.69 11.91 4.67
C GLY A 49 -7.35 11.26 6.01
N ALA A 50 -6.07 11.30 6.41
CA ALA A 50 -5.63 10.78 7.70
C ALA A 50 -6.14 11.61 8.90
N LYS A 51 -6.46 12.89 8.71
CA LYS A 51 -7.09 13.75 9.74
C LYS A 51 -8.61 13.65 9.77
N ALA A 52 -9.23 13.16 8.71
CA ALA A 52 -10.68 13.06 8.60
C ALA A 52 -11.28 12.12 9.65
N SER A 53 -12.61 12.12 9.78
CA SER A 53 -13.32 11.19 10.66
C SER A 53 -12.95 9.75 10.39
N LYS A 54 -12.82 8.91 11.43
CA LYS A 54 -12.54 7.48 11.32
C LYS A 54 -13.61 6.70 10.52
N LEU A 55 -14.79 7.27 10.35
CA LEU A 55 -15.87 6.68 9.55
C LEU A 55 -15.68 6.93 8.04
N LYS A 56 -14.89 7.95 7.68
CA LYS A 56 -14.63 8.30 6.28
C LYS A 56 -13.40 7.56 5.78
N LYS A 57 -13.54 6.79 4.71
CA LYS A 57 -12.45 6.18 3.96
C LYS A 57 -12.04 7.11 2.82
N THR A 58 -10.74 7.31 2.64
CA THR A 58 -10.21 8.09 1.52
C THR A 58 -9.46 7.15 0.57
N VAL A 59 -9.82 7.22 -0.70
CA VAL A 59 -9.15 6.47 -1.78
C VAL A 59 -8.51 7.45 -2.73
N VAL A 60 -7.21 7.29 -2.98
CA VAL A 60 -6.44 8.10 -3.93
C VAL A 60 -5.97 7.19 -5.06
N LEU A 61 -6.31 7.54 -6.30
CA LEU A 61 -5.88 6.80 -7.49
C LEU A 61 -4.77 7.58 -8.20
N VAL A 62 -3.63 6.93 -8.42
CA VAL A 62 -2.47 7.50 -9.14
C VAL A 62 -2.26 6.68 -10.40
N HIS A 63 -2.66 7.25 -11.53
CA HIS A 63 -2.51 6.65 -12.84
C HIS A 63 -1.21 7.06 -13.52
N GLY A 64 -0.60 6.13 -14.25
CA GLY A 64 0.58 6.44 -15.05
C GLY A 64 1.04 5.24 -15.87
N GLY A 65 1.67 5.50 -17.02
CA GLY A 65 2.22 4.47 -17.88
C GLY A 65 3.43 3.74 -17.28
N PRO A 66 3.93 2.71 -17.97
CA PRO A 66 5.18 2.02 -17.59
C PRO A 66 6.35 3.01 -17.54
N GLY A 67 7.26 2.85 -16.59
CA GLY A 67 8.47 3.66 -16.48
C GLY A 67 8.28 5.10 -15.96
N THR A 68 7.07 5.54 -15.61
CA THR A 68 6.81 6.91 -15.09
C THR A 68 7.29 7.11 -13.65
N GLY A 69 7.81 6.07 -12.99
CA GLY A 69 8.35 6.16 -11.64
C GLY A 69 7.32 6.01 -10.52
N LYS A 70 6.16 5.40 -10.78
CA LYS A 70 5.11 5.14 -9.77
C LYS A 70 5.65 4.51 -8.50
N SER A 71 6.46 3.45 -8.62
CA SER A 71 7.07 2.76 -7.46
C SER A 71 8.04 3.65 -6.69
N VAL A 72 8.73 4.57 -7.38
CA VAL A 72 9.63 5.54 -6.72
C VAL A 72 8.80 6.52 -5.90
N ILE A 73 7.72 7.08 -6.47
CA ILE A 73 6.77 7.95 -5.75
C ILE A 73 6.17 7.20 -4.55
N ALA A 74 5.77 5.93 -4.73
CA ALA A 74 5.21 5.10 -3.67
C ALA A 74 6.17 4.91 -2.50
N LEU A 75 7.46 4.68 -2.76
CA LEU A 75 8.49 4.55 -1.73
C LEU A 75 8.74 5.86 -1.01
N HIS A 76 8.84 6.98 -1.74
CA HIS A 76 8.97 8.31 -1.13
C HIS A 76 7.77 8.65 -0.24
N LEU A 77 6.56 8.30 -0.68
CA LEU A 77 5.35 8.48 0.10
C LEU A 77 5.40 7.67 1.40
N LEU A 78 5.75 6.38 1.31
CA LEU A 78 5.94 5.52 2.49
C LEU A 78 6.95 6.13 3.47
N GLY A 79 8.13 6.53 2.98
CA GLY A 79 9.19 7.11 3.81
C GLY A 79 8.75 8.41 4.47
N ARG A 80 8.09 9.30 3.72
CA ARG A 80 7.61 10.58 4.25
C ARG A 80 6.54 10.41 5.33
N LEU A 81 5.51 9.59 5.05
CA LEU A 81 4.43 9.32 6.00
C LEU A 81 4.94 8.63 7.27
N SER A 82 5.85 7.67 7.11
CA SER A 82 6.50 7.00 8.24
C SER A 82 7.31 7.98 9.09
N GLY A 83 8.06 8.90 8.46
CA GLY A 83 8.81 9.95 9.15
C GLY A 83 7.92 10.93 9.93
N GLU A 84 6.67 11.12 9.48
CA GLU A 84 5.64 11.91 10.17
C GLU A 84 4.94 11.13 11.30
N GLY A 85 5.32 9.87 11.54
CA GLY A 85 4.77 9.03 12.60
C GLY A 85 3.46 8.34 12.25
N LEU A 86 3.03 8.40 10.97
CA LEU A 86 1.84 7.71 10.50
C LEU A 86 2.11 6.20 10.36
N LYS A 87 1.14 5.41 10.77
CA LYS A 87 1.16 3.96 10.66
C LYS A 87 0.87 3.53 9.24
N THR A 88 1.92 3.27 8.48
CA THR A 88 1.85 3.02 7.04
C THR A 88 2.37 1.65 6.65
N MET A 89 1.90 1.14 5.53
CA MET A 89 2.37 -0.11 4.94
C MET A 89 2.41 0.01 3.41
N HIS A 90 3.45 -0.55 2.79
CA HIS A 90 3.57 -0.68 1.34
C HIS A 90 3.20 -2.09 0.94
N LEU A 91 2.25 -2.22 0.04
CA LEU A 91 1.74 -3.50 -0.46
C LEU A 91 1.88 -3.57 -1.97
N THR A 92 2.29 -4.74 -2.49
CA THR A 92 2.40 -4.97 -3.93
C THR A 92 2.11 -6.42 -4.28
N GLY A 93 1.80 -6.68 -5.55
CA GLY A 93 1.72 -8.03 -6.12
C GLY A 93 3.08 -8.63 -6.51
N SER A 94 4.18 -7.88 -6.38
CA SER A 94 5.51 -8.32 -6.78
C SER A 94 6.29 -8.94 -5.63
N LYS A 95 6.51 -10.26 -5.68
CA LYS A 95 7.31 -10.98 -4.69
C LYS A 95 8.76 -10.49 -4.70
N ALA A 96 9.37 -10.39 -5.88
CA ALA A 96 10.77 -9.98 -6.03
C ALA A 96 11.01 -8.57 -5.47
N PHE A 97 10.11 -7.62 -5.74
CA PHE A 97 10.19 -6.27 -5.17
C PHE A 97 10.11 -6.29 -3.65
N THR A 98 9.11 -6.97 -3.09
CA THR A 98 8.91 -7.03 -1.63
C THR A 98 10.11 -7.65 -0.91
N GLU A 99 10.65 -8.75 -1.42
CA GLU A 99 11.81 -9.41 -0.83
C GLU A 99 13.07 -8.56 -0.92
N ASN A 100 13.28 -7.90 -2.06
CA ASN A 100 14.41 -6.99 -2.22
C ASN A 100 14.32 -5.80 -1.25
N MET A 101 13.16 -5.15 -1.17
CA MET A 101 12.95 -4.03 -0.24
C MET A 101 13.14 -4.45 1.21
N ARG A 102 12.61 -5.59 1.63
CA ARG A 102 12.83 -6.13 2.97
C ARG A 102 14.30 -6.34 3.30
N ARG A 103 15.11 -6.74 2.32
CA ARG A 103 16.56 -6.89 2.48
C ARG A 103 17.26 -5.54 2.62
N VAL A 104 16.90 -4.57 1.77
CA VAL A 104 17.50 -3.23 1.75
C VAL A 104 17.21 -2.45 3.03
N VAL A 105 15.94 -2.45 3.49
CA VAL A 105 15.54 -1.69 4.68
C VAL A 105 15.90 -2.40 6.00
N GLY A 106 16.32 -3.66 5.92
CA GLY A 106 16.70 -4.47 7.08
C GLY A 106 15.50 -4.96 7.88
N THR A 107 15.78 -5.81 8.87
CA THR A 107 14.76 -6.57 9.62
C THR A 107 13.73 -5.71 10.32
N ARG A 108 14.13 -4.53 10.84
CA ARG A 108 13.22 -3.63 11.58
C ARG A 108 12.14 -3.03 10.72
N ALA A 109 12.48 -2.58 9.50
CA ALA A 109 11.54 -1.94 8.60
C ALA A 109 10.86 -2.91 7.64
N ALA A 110 11.36 -4.14 7.54
CA ALA A 110 10.82 -5.16 6.63
C ALA A 110 9.31 -5.43 6.80
N ALA A 111 8.78 -5.26 8.02
CA ALA A 111 7.37 -5.46 8.32
C ALA A 111 6.43 -4.44 7.63
N GLN A 112 6.97 -3.30 7.16
CA GLN A 112 6.19 -2.30 6.42
C GLN A 112 5.99 -2.68 4.95
N PHE A 113 6.63 -3.73 4.47
CA PHE A 113 6.49 -4.22 3.09
C PHE A 113 5.76 -5.55 3.07
N GLY A 114 4.70 -5.64 2.30
CA GLY A 114 3.85 -6.83 2.26
C GLY A 114 3.17 -7.06 0.92
N TYR A 115 2.17 -7.93 0.93
CA TYR A 115 1.40 -8.33 -0.23
C TYR A 115 -0.06 -7.96 -0.06
N PHE A 116 -0.82 -7.89 -1.16
CA PHE A 116 -2.24 -7.54 -1.14
C PHE A 116 -3.14 -8.49 -0.32
N ASN A 117 -2.68 -9.69 -0.02
CA ASN A 117 -3.41 -10.65 0.79
C ASN A 117 -3.18 -10.50 2.32
N VAL A 118 -2.71 -9.34 2.76
CA VAL A 118 -2.40 -9.05 4.17
C VAL A 118 -3.61 -9.24 5.10
N ASN A 119 -4.82 -9.00 4.61
CA ASN A 119 -6.07 -9.15 5.36
C ASN A 119 -6.98 -10.24 4.79
N LYS A 120 -6.42 -11.26 4.15
CA LYS A 120 -7.17 -12.36 3.51
C LYS A 120 -8.21 -13.01 4.44
N LYS A 121 -7.92 -13.13 5.74
CA LYS A 121 -8.83 -13.70 6.73
C LYS A 121 -9.83 -12.70 7.33
N GLY A 122 -9.72 -11.42 7.00
CA GLY A 122 -10.56 -10.38 7.61
C GLY A 122 -10.30 -10.13 9.10
N GLU A 123 -9.15 -10.60 9.64
CA GLU A 123 -8.84 -10.53 11.07
C GLU A 123 -8.28 -9.18 11.54
N LEU A 124 -7.82 -8.34 10.60
CA LEU A 124 -7.29 -7.02 10.95
C LEU A 124 -8.45 -6.05 11.20
N PRO A 125 -8.39 -5.26 12.28
CA PRO A 125 -9.45 -4.32 12.60
C PRO A 125 -9.51 -3.18 11.56
N PRO A 126 -10.68 -2.52 11.44
CA PRO A 126 -10.81 -1.36 10.58
C PRO A 126 -9.85 -0.25 11.03
N ASN A 127 -9.30 0.47 10.05
CA ASN A 127 -8.35 1.56 10.30
C ASN A 127 -7.10 1.15 11.10
N GLN A 128 -6.65 -0.09 10.94
CA GLN A 128 -5.38 -0.60 11.51
C GLN A 128 -4.20 0.27 11.08
N PHE A 129 -4.27 0.83 9.87
CA PHE A 129 -3.27 1.70 9.28
C PHE A 129 -3.84 3.09 9.01
N ASP A 130 -3.02 4.14 9.17
CA ASP A 130 -3.38 5.49 8.73
C ASP A 130 -3.37 5.58 7.22
N ALA A 131 -2.38 4.95 6.56
CA ALA A 131 -2.33 4.86 5.11
C ALA A 131 -1.77 3.51 4.63
N LEU A 132 -2.35 3.02 3.52
CA LEU A 132 -1.76 1.96 2.68
C LEU A 132 -1.27 2.56 1.37
N VAL A 133 -0.06 2.19 0.98
CA VAL A 133 0.53 2.49 -0.32
C VAL A 133 0.52 1.21 -1.14
N LEU A 134 -0.33 1.16 -2.16
CA LEU A 134 -0.63 -0.02 -2.96
C LEU A 134 0.03 0.12 -4.33
N ASP A 135 1.23 -0.43 -4.49
CA ASP A 135 1.98 -0.37 -5.75
C ASP A 135 1.61 -1.53 -6.69
N GLU A 136 1.65 -1.27 -7.98
CA GLU A 136 1.16 -2.21 -9.02
C GLU A 136 -0.29 -2.68 -8.73
N ALA A 137 -1.16 -1.76 -8.31
CA ALA A 137 -2.52 -2.08 -7.88
C ALA A 137 -3.39 -2.72 -8.96
N HIS A 138 -3.03 -2.60 -10.24
CA HIS A 138 -3.63 -3.35 -11.35
C HIS A 138 -3.52 -4.88 -11.18
N ARG A 139 -2.68 -5.37 -10.26
CA ARG A 139 -2.55 -6.80 -9.90
C ARG A 139 -3.48 -7.27 -8.78
N ILE A 140 -4.24 -6.38 -8.16
CA ILE A 140 -5.26 -6.73 -7.18
C ILE A 140 -6.28 -7.63 -7.87
N ARG A 141 -6.68 -8.71 -7.20
CA ARG A 141 -7.60 -9.70 -7.72
C ARG A 141 -9.02 -9.37 -7.28
N GLU A 142 -9.99 -9.96 -7.97
CA GLU A 142 -11.37 -9.93 -7.52
C GLU A 142 -11.53 -10.53 -6.11
N SER A 143 -10.77 -11.59 -5.81
CA SER A 143 -10.74 -12.25 -4.50
C SER A 143 -9.31 -12.55 -4.08
N SER A 144 -9.03 -12.46 -2.78
CA SER A 144 -7.78 -12.92 -2.16
C SER A 144 -7.70 -14.44 -2.05
N LYS A 145 -8.81 -15.15 -2.30
CA LYS A 145 -8.91 -16.61 -2.27
C LYS A 145 -8.09 -17.23 -3.39
N ASP A 146 -7.40 -18.32 -3.11
CA ASP A 146 -6.76 -19.22 -4.07
C ASP A 146 -7.27 -20.65 -3.90
N ARG A 147 -6.89 -21.56 -4.79
CA ARG A 147 -7.34 -22.97 -4.79
C ARG A 147 -7.00 -23.73 -3.49
N PHE A 148 -6.07 -23.24 -2.69
CA PHE A 148 -5.68 -23.86 -1.43
C PHE A 148 -6.27 -23.16 -0.22
N THR A 149 -7.06 -22.10 -0.41
CA THR A 149 -7.66 -21.34 0.68
C THR A 149 -8.89 -22.04 1.21
N LYS A 150 -8.86 -22.44 2.48
CA LYS A 150 -10.04 -22.94 3.17
C LYS A 150 -11.06 -21.82 3.35
N ALA A 151 -12.35 -22.15 3.43
CA ALA A 151 -13.40 -21.16 3.65
C ALA A 151 -13.18 -20.35 4.94
N SER A 152 -12.69 -21.00 6.00
CA SER A 152 -12.33 -20.36 7.29
C SER A 152 -11.15 -19.38 7.20
N ASP A 153 -10.38 -19.44 6.12
CA ASP A 153 -9.18 -18.64 5.93
C ASP A 153 -9.38 -17.49 4.95
N TRP A 154 -10.64 -17.14 4.67
CA TRP A 154 -11.02 -16.08 3.77
C TRP A 154 -12.13 -15.20 4.38
N SER A 155 -12.01 -13.88 4.18
CA SER A 155 -12.94 -12.86 4.68
C SER A 155 -14.33 -12.90 4.03
N GLY A 156 -14.44 -13.48 2.84
CA GLY A 156 -15.66 -13.42 2.01
C GLY A 156 -15.76 -12.15 1.15
N LEU A 157 -14.85 -11.19 1.31
CA LEU A 157 -14.89 -9.90 0.63
C LEU A 157 -14.01 -9.88 -0.64
N PRO A 158 -14.29 -8.97 -1.59
CA PRO A 158 -13.35 -8.61 -2.64
C PRO A 158 -12.01 -8.14 -2.05
N GLN A 159 -10.90 -8.46 -2.72
CA GLN A 159 -9.57 -8.13 -2.21
C GLN A 159 -9.36 -6.62 -2.02
N VAL A 160 -9.97 -5.79 -2.86
CA VAL A 160 -9.92 -4.33 -2.71
C VAL A 160 -10.62 -3.86 -1.42
N ASP A 161 -11.74 -4.47 -1.09
CA ASP A 161 -12.50 -4.14 0.12
C ASP A 161 -11.77 -4.58 1.39
N GLU A 162 -11.12 -5.75 1.35
CA GLU A 162 -10.22 -6.19 2.43
C GLU A 162 -9.12 -5.16 2.72
N LEU A 163 -8.57 -4.53 1.69
CA LEU A 163 -7.50 -3.53 1.80
C LEU A 163 -8.03 -2.16 2.27
N VAL A 164 -9.13 -1.69 1.68
CA VAL A 164 -9.76 -0.42 2.09
C VAL A 164 -10.27 -0.50 3.53
N HIS A 165 -10.77 -1.65 3.96
CA HIS A 165 -11.25 -1.86 5.33
C HIS A 165 -10.19 -1.54 6.39
N ILE A 166 -8.95 -1.98 6.18
CA ILE A 166 -7.89 -1.89 7.19
C ILE A 166 -7.14 -0.56 7.22
N ALA A 167 -7.45 0.38 6.34
CA ALA A 167 -6.79 1.69 6.30
C ALA A 167 -7.78 2.86 6.34
N ARG A 168 -7.32 4.01 6.82
CA ARG A 168 -8.04 5.29 6.71
C ARG A 168 -7.90 5.85 5.30
N VAL A 169 -6.69 5.78 4.75
CA VAL A 169 -6.38 6.22 3.40
C VAL A 169 -5.73 5.07 2.63
N SER A 170 -6.21 4.81 1.42
CA SER A 170 -5.64 3.82 0.50
C SER A 170 -5.21 4.50 -0.79
N VAL A 171 -3.89 4.49 -1.08
CA VAL A 171 -3.32 5.07 -2.29
C VAL A 171 -2.98 3.96 -3.27
N PHE A 172 -3.64 3.93 -4.42
CA PHE A 172 -3.48 2.92 -5.45
C PHE A 172 -2.67 3.48 -6.61
N PHE A 173 -1.50 2.91 -6.86
CA PHE A 173 -0.69 3.20 -8.05
C PHE A 173 -1.03 2.19 -9.14
N ILE A 174 -1.59 2.67 -10.25
CA ILE A 174 -2.18 1.85 -11.31
C ILE A 174 -1.42 2.09 -12.63
N ASP A 175 -1.16 1.00 -13.35
CA ASP A 175 -0.68 1.06 -14.72
C ASP A 175 -1.81 0.66 -15.67
N ASP A 176 -2.37 1.64 -16.37
CA ASP A 176 -3.52 1.44 -17.26
C ASP A 176 -3.21 0.51 -18.44
N ARG A 177 -1.94 0.46 -18.88
CA ARG A 177 -1.52 -0.39 -19.99
C ARG A 177 -1.33 -1.86 -19.60
N GLN A 178 -1.32 -2.17 -18.29
CA GLN A 178 -1.15 -3.53 -17.78
C GLN A 178 -2.47 -4.18 -17.32
N ILE A 179 -3.60 -3.51 -17.48
CA ILE A 179 -4.94 -4.03 -17.16
C ILE A 179 -5.42 -4.94 -18.31
N VAL A 180 -4.77 -6.08 -18.54
CA VAL A 180 -5.05 -6.92 -19.73
C VAL A 180 -5.61 -8.31 -19.38
N ARG A 181 -5.95 -8.62 -18.12
CA ARG A 181 -6.44 -9.96 -17.78
C ARG A 181 -7.89 -9.96 -17.29
N PRO A 182 -8.79 -10.81 -17.87
CA PRO A 182 -10.11 -11.07 -17.30
C PRO A 182 -10.00 -11.53 -15.84
N GLY A 183 -10.88 -11.04 -14.95
CA GLY A 183 -10.91 -11.40 -13.54
C GLY A 183 -10.13 -10.45 -12.60
N ARG A 184 -9.75 -9.24 -13.04
CA ARG A 184 -9.24 -8.17 -12.20
C ARG A 184 -10.28 -7.07 -12.04
N SER A 185 -10.47 -6.58 -10.82
CA SER A 185 -11.58 -5.73 -10.37
C SER A 185 -11.61 -4.28 -10.88
N TRP A 186 -10.81 -3.91 -11.87
CA TRP A 186 -10.69 -2.52 -12.35
C TRP A 186 -11.34 -2.27 -13.70
N GLN A 187 -12.45 -2.91 -14.01
CA GLN A 187 -13.31 -2.41 -15.09
C GLN A 187 -14.13 -1.26 -14.50
N LEU A 188 -13.73 -0.03 -14.80
CA LEU A 188 -14.61 1.12 -14.68
C LEU A 188 -15.79 0.87 -15.61
N GLY A 189 -16.91 0.45 -15.05
CA GLY A 189 -18.16 0.40 -15.78
C GLY A 189 -18.46 1.80 -16.34
N PRO A 190 -19.18 1.92 -17.47
CA PRO A 190 -19.57 3.22 -17.97
C PRO A 190 -20.36 3.92 -16.88
N HIS A 191 -19.87 5.09 -16.47
CA HIS A 191 -20.65 5.98 -15.63
C HIS A 191 -21.90 6.41 -16.39
N PRO A 192 -23.09 6.34 -15.77
CA PRO A 192 -24.29 6.90 -16.36
C PRO A 192 -24.20 8.42 -16.48
#